data_35d542399debe47ecf1a69d6b89f6069
#
_entry.id   35d542399debe47ecf1a69d6b89f6069
#
_cell.length_a   1.000
_cell.length_b   1.000
_cell.length_c   1.000
_cell.angle_alpha   90.00
_cell.angle_beta   90.00
_cell.angle_gamma   90.00
#
_symmetry.space_group_name_H-M   'P 1'
#
loop_
_entity.id
_entity.type
_entity.pdbx_description
1 polymer ?
#
loop_
_entity_poly.entity_id
_entity_poly.type
_entity_poly.pdbx_seq_one_letter_code
_entity_poly.pdbx_strand_id
1 'polypeptide(L)'
;ILLNSKVPISKVLENFNETAIFTDKSGYALITNDDGKCVGLVSEGDIRRALLNNVEISDPVSKAMNINFVYVNETDETHLILRQFDKDVSILPILDSSGIPIGFYLYSQFLASTRSVERIIRARVPVRVSFSGGGTDMSRLFNEYPSTVLSSTINRYCTASIFVRNDKKIKIKSKDLGIEYSAEGFNKIEFGDDLDLIKAAIKVMQPEFGFNIETYAEFKPGTGLGGSSAV
;
A
#
# COMPACT_ATOMS: atom_id res chain seq x y z
N ILE A 1 -7.33 -6.41 -19.96
CA ILE A 1 -7.99 -7.50 -20.70
C ILE A 1 -8.74 -8.37 -19.70
N LEU A 2 -9.92 -8.85 -20.07
CA LEU A 2 -10.76 -9.74 -19.27
C LEU A 2 -10.96 -11.03 -20.06
N LEU A 3 -10.60 -12.19 -19.47
CA LEU A 3 -10.63 -13.49 -20.15
C LEU A 3 -11.19 -14.57 -19.22
N ASN A 4 -11.85 -15.58 -19.81
CA ASN A 4 -12.36 -16.72 -19.06
C ASN A 4 -11.22 -17.69 -18.70
N SER A 5 -11.29 -18.35 -17.56
CA SER A 5 -10.28 -19.27 -17.02
C SER A 5 -10.00 -20.50 -17.90
N LYS A 6 -10.90 -20.83 -18.81
CA LYS A 6 -10.80 -21.95 -19.75
C LYS A 6 -10.10 -21.61 -21.07
N VAL A 7 -9.83 -20.31 -21.30
CA VAL A 7 -9.17 -19.85 -22.52
C VAL A 7 -7.74 -20.39 -22.57
N PRO A 8 -7.25 -20.91 -23.71
CA PRO A 8 -5.87 -21.40 -23.82
C PRO A 8 -4.86 -20.26 -23.67
N ILE A 9 -3.67 -20.58 -23.15
CA ILE A 9 -2.59 -19.62 -22.93
C ILE A 9 -2.19 -18.93 -24.25
N SER A 10 -2.23 -19.64 -25.39
CA SER A 10 -1.98 -19.05 -26.71
C SER A 10 -2.85 -17.83 -26.99
N LYS A 11 -4.15 -17.93 -26.66
CA LYS A 11 -5.10 -16.84 -26.87
C LYS A 11 -4.86 -15.65 -25.95
N VAL A 12 -4.36 -15.90 -24.74
CA VAL A 12 -3.95 -14.84 -23.81
C VAL A 12 -2.77 -14.05 -24.39
N LEU A 13 -1.76 -14.75 -24.92
CA LEU A 13 -0.59 -14.12 -25.53
C LEU A 13 -0.95 -13.33 -26.80
N GLU A 14 -1.87 -13.84 -27.64
CA GLU A 14 -2.40 -13.10 -28.79
C GLU A 14 -3.03 -11.77 -28.32
N ASN A 15 -3.89 -11.80 -27.31
CA ASN A 15 -4.50 -10.60 -26.73
C ASN A 15 -3.47 -9.62 -26.16
N PHE A 16 -2.40 -10.12 -25.55
CA PHE A 16 -1.32 -9.26 -25.05
C PHE A 16 -0.62 -8.54 -26.20
N ASN A 17 -0.31 -9.23 -27.29
CA ASN A 17 0.30 -8.64 -28.49
C ASN A 17 -0.62 -7.60 -29.15
N GLU A 18 -1.91 -7.90 -29.31
CA GLU A 18 -2.88 -6.96 -29.87
C GLU A 18 -3.00 -5.69 -29.00
N THR A 19 -3.00 -5.83 -27.68
CA THR A 19 -3.12 -4.70 -26.76
C THR A 19 -1.84 -3.88 -26.66
N ALA A 20 -0.66 -4.50 -26.87
CA ALA A 20 0.64 -3.82 -26.87
C ALA A 20 0.74 -2.72 -27.95
N ILE A 21 -0.01 -2.85 -29.04
CA ILE A 21 -0.05 -1.85 -30.12
C ILE A 21 -0.74 -0.56 -29.66
N PHE A 22 -1.64 -0.64 -28.70
CA PHE A 22 -2.48 0.49 -28.25
C PHE A 22 -2.10 1.07 -26.90
N THR A 23 -1.32 0.36 -26.09
CA THR A 23 -0.95 0.81 -24.73
C THR A 23 0.48 0.41 -24.38
N ASP A 24 1.23 1.31 -23.76
CA ASP A 24 2.59 1.03 -23.22
C ASP A 24 2.61 -0.02 -22.08
N LYS A 25 1.45 -0.61 -21.74
CA LYS A 25 1.26 -1.52 -20.60
C LYS A 25 0.38 -2.72 -20.96
N SER A 26 0.81 -3.44 -21.97
CA SER A 26 0.32 -4.78 -22.28
C SER A 26 0.92 -5.81 -21.31
N GLY A 27 0.33 -6.99 -21.24
CA GLY A 27 0.91 -8.13 -20.55
C GLY A 27 0.24 -8.48 -19.21
N TYR A 28 -1.01 -8.00 -18.99
CA TYR A 28 -1.86 -8.41 -17.86
C TYR A 28 -3.27 -8.75 -18.31
N ALA A 29 -3.85 -9.83 -17.77
CA ALA A 29 -5.25 -10.13 -17.94
C ALA A 29 -5.89 -10.54 -16.60
N LEU A 30 -7.11 -10.06 -16.36
CA LEU A 30 -7.96 -10.53 -15.29
C LEU A 30 -8.71 -11.77 -15.79
N ILE A 31 -8.68 -12.81 -14.98
CA ILE A 31 -9.27 -14.10 -15.32
C ILE A 31 -10.56 -14.27 -14.53
N THR A 32 -11.64 -14.58 -15.27
CA THR A 32 -12.96 -14.78 -14.68
C THR A 32 -13.41 -16.23 -14.82
N ASN A 33 -14.32 -16.64 -13.94
CA ASN A 33 -15.08 -17.87 -14.10
C ASN A 33 -16.31 -17.67 -15.01
N ASP A 34 -17.13 -18.71 -15.16
CA ASP A 34 -18.35 -18.67 -15.97
C ASP A 34 -19.42 -17.71 -15.41
N ASP A 35 -19.37 -17.40 -14.11
CA ASP A 35 -20.25 -16.42 -13.44
C ASP A 35 -19.75 -14.97 -13.58
N GLY A 36 -18.63 -14.73 -14.28
CA GLY A 36 -18.00 -13.42 -14.44
C GLY A 36 -17.20 -12.95 -13.24
N LYS A 37 -17.07 -13.74 -12.17
CA LYS A 37 -16.26 -13.39 -11.00
C LYS A 37 -14.77 -13.51 -11.30
N CYS A 38 -13.99 -12.56 -10.79
CA CYS A 38 -12.53 -12.59 -10.91
C CYS A 38 -11.95 -13.71 -10.05
N VAL A 39 -11.27 -14.67 -10.69
CA VAL A 39 -10.67 -15.84 -10.04
C VAL A 39 -9.15 -15.83 -10.12
N GLY A 40 -8.56 -14.90 -10.86
CA GLY A 40 -7.11 -14.79 -10.99
C GLY A 40 -6.67 -13.59 -11.80
N LEU A 41 -5.37 -13.35 -11.71
CA LEU A 41 -4.62 -12.40 -12.55
C LEU A 41 -3.51 -13.18 -13.24
N VAL A 42 -3.26 -12.91 -14.51
CA VAL A 42 -2.12 -13.48 -15.23
C VAL A 42 -1.29 -12.36 -15.85
N SER A 43 0.02 -12.47 -15.73
CA SER A 43 1.01 -11.64 -16.41
C SER A 43 1.84 -12.45 -17.40
N GLU A 44 2.57 -11.78 -18.31
CA GLU A 44 3.56 -12.45 -19.15
C GLU A 44 4.58 -13.24 -18.33
N GLY A 45 4.98 -12.71 -17.18
CA GLY A 45 5.88 -13.39 -16.25
C GLY A 45 5.30 -14.67 -15.67
N ASP A 46 3.99 -14.70 -15.39
CA ASP A 46 3.31 -15.90 -14.91
C ASP A 46 3.24 -16.97 -16.00
N ILE A 47 2.88 -16.59 -17.22
CA ILE A 47 2.87 -17.51 -18.36
C ILE A 47 4.26 -18.09 -18.62
N ARG A 48 5.30 -17.24 -18.64
CA ARG A 48 6.67 -17.72 -18.81
C ARG A 48 7.08 -18.74 -17.74
N ARG A 49 6.75 -18.48 -16.49
CA ARG A 49 7.01 -19.44 -15.39
C ARG A 49 6.24 -20.74 -15.55
N ALA A 50 4.99 -20.68 -15.97
CA ALA A 50 4.17 -21.86 -16.20
C ALA A 50 4.73 -22.74 -17.32
N LEU A 51 5.12 -22.15 -18.46
CA LEU A 51 5.74 -22.85 -19.56
C LEU A 51 7.07 -23.54 -19.17
N LEU A 52 7.88 -22.88 -18.34
CA LEU A 52 9.12 -23.50 -17.79
C LEU A 52 8.84 -24.66 -16.84
N ASN A 53 7.62 -24.75 -16.29
CA ASN A 53 7.14 -25.85 -15.44
C ASN A 53 6.28 -26.87 -16.21
N ASN A 54 6.51 -27.04 -17.50
CA ASN A 54 5.84 -27.99 -18.38
C ASN A 54 4.32 -27.79 -18.57
N VAL A 55 3.81 -26.58 -18.37
CA VAL A 55 2.47 -26.22 -18.81
C VAL A 55 2.55 -25.93 -20.31
N GLU A 56 1.63 -26.45 -21.10
CA GLU A 56 1.62 -26.25 -22.55
C GLU A 56 0.87 -24.97 -22.95
N ILE A 57 1.24 -24.41 -24.10
CA ILE A 57 0.59 -23.19 -24.63
C ILE A 57 -0.88 -23.43 -25.00
N SER A 58 -1.27 -24.68 -25.23
CA SER A 58 -2.62 -25.15 -25.48
C SER A 58 -3.45 -25.33 -24.19
N ASP A 59 -2.81 -25.36 -23.04
CA ASP A 59 -3.45 -25.50 -21.75
C ASP A 59 -4.30 -24.28 -21.39
N PRO A 60 -5.35 -24.45 -20.56
CA PRO A 60 -6.16 -23.33 -20.08
C PRO A 60 -5.34 -22.41 -19.16
N VAL A 61 -5.60 -21.10 -19.24
CA VAL A 61 -4.90 -20.06 -18.49
C VAL A 61 -5.01 -20.23 -16.97
N SER A 62 -6.01 -20.97 -16.51
CA SER A 62 -6.16 -21.34 -15.09
C SER A 62 -4.94 -22.06 -14.51
N LYS A 63 -4.12 -22.73 -15.34
CA LYS A 63 -2.87 -23.38 -14.92
C LYS A 63 -1.71 -22.39 -14.74
N ALA A 64 -1.80 -21.19 -15.31
CA ALA A 64 -0.75 -20.17 -15.29
C ALA A 64 -1.09 -18.95 -14.42
N MET A 65 -2.37 -18.74 -14.09
CA MET A 65 -2.80 -17.53 -13.37
C MET A 65 -2.39 -17.54 -11.90
N ASN A 66 -2.17 -16.34 -11.35
CA ASN A 66 -2.02 -16.13 -9.92
C ASN A 66 -3.40 -16.02 -9.27
N ILE A 67 -3.76 -16.99 -8.43
CA ILE A 67 -5.02 -17.01 -7.67
C ILE A 67 -4.94 -16.17 -6.39
N ASN A 68 -3.74 -15.86 -5.90
CA ASN A 68 -3.50 -15.04 -4.71
C ASN A 68 -3.19 -13.58 -5.11
N PHE A 69 -3.90 -13.06 -6.10
CA PHE A 69 -3.70 -11.70 -6.56
C PHE A 69 -4.27 -10.69 -5.57
N VAL A 70 -3.67 -9.50 -5.56
CA VAL A 70 -4.12 -8.38 -4.74
C VAL A 70 -5.16 -7.58 -5.51
N TYR A 71 -6.24 -7.18 -4.85
CA TYR A 71 -7.31 -6.37 -5.41
C TYR A 71 -7.85 -5.37 -4.38
N VAL A 72 -8.68 -4.45 -4.83
CA VAL A 72 -9.44 -3.50 -4.00
C VAL A 72 -10.92 -3.58 -4.35
N ASN A 73 -11.76 -3.15 -3.43
CA ASN A 73 -13.19 -3.00 -3.68
C ASN A 73 -13.50 -1.58 -4.17
N GLU A 74 -14.59 -1.42 -4.87
CA GLU A 74 -15.06 -0.12 -5.38
C GLU A 74 -15.17 0.95 -4.28
N THR A 75 -15.50 0.53 -3.05
CA THR A 75 -15.72 1.41 -1.90
C THR A 75 -14.47 1.65 -1.06
N ASP A 76 -13.31 1.09 -1.44
CA ASP A 76 -12.09 1.23 -0.65
C ASP A 76 -11.56 2.66 -0.71
N GLU A 77 -11.19 3.20 0.45
CA GLU A 77 -10.60 4.53 0.56
C GLU A 77 -9.20 4.60 -0.07
N THR A 78 -8.81 5.77 -0.58
CA THR A 78 -7.54 6.03 -1.26
C THR A 78 -6.32 5.48 -0.50
N HIS A 79 -6.30 5.58 0.83
CA HIS A 79 -5.18 5.08 1.63
C HIS A 79 -5.06 3.55 1.60
N LEU A 80 -6.18 2.80 1.51
CA LEU A 80 -6.19 1.34 1.36
C LEU A 80 -5.66 0.94 -0.01
N ILE A 81 -6.05 1.68 -1.05
CA ILE A 81 -5.55 1.49 -2.42
C ILE A 81 -4.03 1.68 -2.47
N LEU A 82 -3.52 2.79 -1.91
CA LEU A 82 -2.09 3.07 -1.81
C LEU A 82 -1.32 1.96 -1.07
N ARG A 83 -1.89 1.45 0.02
CA ARG A 83 -1.29 0.35 0.79
C ARG A 83 -1.15 -0.94 0.00
N GLN A 84 -2.07 -1.23 -0.92
CA GLN A 84 -1.95 -2.43 -1.75
C GLN A 84 -0.79 -2.31 -2.75
N PHE A 85 -0.54 -1.11 -3.27
CA PHE A 85 0.63 -0.85 -4.12
C PHE A 85 1.98 -1.01 -3.41
N ASP A 86 2.04 -0.89 -2.08
CA ASP A 86 3.27 -1.15 -1.30
C ASP A 86 3.76 -2.61 -1.38
N LYS A 87 2.95 -3.52 -1.90
CA LYS A 87 3.28 -4.94 -2.07
C LYS A 87 3.99 -5.24 -3.40
N ASP A 88 4.63 -4.24 -4.00
CA ASP A 88 5.28 -4.32 -5.31
C ASP A 88 4.32 -4.72 -6.46
N VAL A 89 3.07 -4.28 -6.33
CA VAL A 89 2.01 -4.54 -7.29
C VAL A 89 1.94 -3.39 -8.30
N SER A 90 2.08 -3.68 -9.58
CA SER A 90 2.00 -2.67 -10.65
C SER A 90 0.57 -2.38 -11.12
N ILE A 91 -0.31 -3.37 -10.99
CA ILE A 91 -1.71 -3.30 -11.37
C ILE A 91 -2.59 -3.81 -10.23
N LEU A 92 -3.66 -3.11 -9.96
CA LEU A 92 -4.58 -3.40 -8.86
C LEU A 92 -6.01 -3.47 -9.39
N PRO A 93 -6.57 -4.69 -9.55
CA PRO A 93 -7.96 -4.87 -9.96
C PRO A 93 -8.93 -4.24 -8.97
N ILE A 94 -10.03 -3.70 -9.50
CA ILE A 94 -11.16 -3.18 -8.73
C ILE A 94 -12.31 -4.17 -8.91
N LEU A 95 -12.81 -4.70 -7.82
CA LEU A 95 -13.93 -5.61 -7.82
C LEU A 95 -15.16 -4.96 -7.17
N ASP A 96 -16.33 -5.30 -7.66
CA ASP A 96 -17.59 -4.97 -6.99
C ASP A 96 -17.86 -5.93 -5.80
N SER A 97 -18.97 -5.70 -5.09
CA SER A 97 -19.38 -6.52 -3.95
C SER A 97 -19.69 -8.00 -4.30
N SER A 98 -19.88 -8.31 -5.58
CA SER A 98 -20.10 -9.66 -6.09
C SER A 98 -18.83 -10.36 -6.55
N GLY A 99 -17.68 -9.64 -6.53
CA GLY A 99 -16.39 -10.10 -7.01
C GLY A 99 -16.21 -10.00 -8.53
N ILE A 100 -17.05 -9.20 -9.21
CA ILE A 100 -16.96 -8.95 -10.65
C ILE A 100 -15.96 -7.80 -10.87
N PRO A 101 -15.01 -7.93 -11.80
CA PRO A 101 -14.06 -6.85 -12.08
C PRO A 101 -14.74 -5.71 -12.84
N ILE A 102 -14.66 -4.50 -12.26
CA ILE A 102 -15.23 -3.27 -12.82
C ILE A 102 -14.17 -2.31 -13.36
N GLY A 103 -12.89 -2.56 -13.07
CA GLY A 103 -11.78 -1.74 -13.53
C GLY A 103 -10.46 -2.19 -12.93
N PHE A 104 -9.47 -1.31 -13.05
CA PHE A 104 -8.17 -1.49 -12.40
C PHE A 104 -7.48 -0.16 -12.18
N TYR A 105 -6.62 -0.10 -11.19
CA TYR A 105 -5.65 0.98 -11.01
C TYR A 105 -4.27 0.53 -11.49
N LEU A 106 -3.62 1.40 -12.27
CA LEU A 106 -2.18 1.30 -12.53
C LEU A 106 -1.45 2.25 -11.57
N TYR A 107 -0.40 1.78 -10.92
CA TYR A 107 0.36 2.59 -9.96
C TYR A 107 0.76 3.96 -10.53
N SER A 108 1.30 3.99 -11.74
CA SER A 108 1.72 5.25 -12.39
C SER A 108 0.56 6.19 -12.72
N GLN A 109 -0.60 5.65 -13.13
CA GLN A 109 -1.78 6.45 -13.46
C GLN A 109 -2.50 6.90 -12.19
N PHE A 110 -2.56 6.05 -11.18
CA PHE A 110 -3.13 6.38 -9.88
C PHE A 110 -2.37 7.54 -9.23
N LEU A 111 -1.03 7.49 -9.24
CA LEU A 111 -0.21 8.62 -8.77
C LEU A 111 -0.37 9.88 -9.63
N ALA A 112 -0.55 9.75 -10.93
CA ALA A 112 -0.75 10.89 -11.83
C ALA A 112 -2.13 11.53 -11.64
N SER A 113 -3.18 10.73 -11.46
CA SER A 113 -4.54 11.23 -11.23
C SER A 113 -4.68 11.91 -9.87
N THR A 114 -3.99 11.41 -8.83
CA THR A 114 -3.92 12.06 -7.52
C THR A 114 -3.07 13.33 -7.54
N ARG A 115 -2.09 13.44 -8.45
CA ARG A 115 -1.31 14.70 -8.63
C ARG A 115 -2.11 15.85 -9.22
N SER A 116 -3.19 15.62 -9.91
CA SER A 116 -4.01 16.70 -10.51
C SER A 116 -4.99 17.36 -9.54
N VAL A 117 -5.29 16.73 -8.39
CA VAL A 117 -6.28 17.22 -7.42
C VAL A 117 -5.70 17.43 -6.02
N GLU A 118 -4.83 16.54 -5.54
CA GLU A 118 -4.20 16.65 -4.22
C GLU A 118 -2.75 16.16 -4.27
N ARG A 119 -1.81 16.96 -3.71
CA ARG A 119 -0.44 16.46 -3.49
C ARG A 119 -0.46 15.49 -2.33
N ILE A 120 -0.16 14.22 -2.63
CA ILE A 120 -0.01 13.16 -1.64
C ILE A 120 1.48 12.91 -1.41
N ILE A 121 1.89 12.99 -0.15
CA ILE A 121 3.23 12.63 0.30
C ILE A 121 3.06 11.41 1.20
N ARG A 122 3.76 10.32 0.88
CA ARG A 122 3.68 9.10 1.66
C ARG A 122 5.04 8.64 2.15
N ALA A 123 5.12 8.32 3.42
CA ALA A 123 6.27 7.69 4.05
C ALA A 123 5.88 6.29 4.54
N ARG A 124 6.77 5.33 4.38
CA ARG A 124 6.63 3.96 4.86
C ARG A 124 7.92 3.55 5.53
N VAL A 125 7.86 3.19 6.81
CA VAL A 125 9.03 2.89 7.64
C VAL A 125 8.91 1.48 8.19
N PRO A 126 9.89 0.58 7.97
CA PRO A 126 9.87 -0.74 8.57
C PRO A 126 10.11 -0.64 10.08
N VAL A 127 9.40 -1.45 10.84
CA VAL A 127 9.68 -1.59 12.27
C VAL A 127 10.82 -2.57 12.52
N ARG A 128 11.33 -2.57 13.74
CA ARG A 128 12.45 -3.43 14.14
C ARG A 128 12.10 -4.37 15.28
N VAL A 129 12.80 -5.47 15.32
CA VAL A 129 12.88 -6.36 16.49
C VAL A 129 14.27 -6.22 17.09
N SER A 130 14.34 -6.00 18.41
CA SER A 130 15.60 -6.02 19.14
C SER A 130 15.83 -7.43 19.69
N PHE A 131 16.97 -8.01 19.36
CA PHE A 131 17.40 -9.31 19.87
C PHE A 131 18.13 -9.17 21.20
N SER A 132 18.78 -8.02 21.41
CA SER A 132 19.53 -7.70 22.65
C SER A 132 19.69 -6.20 22.80
N GLY A 133 19.74 -5.73 24.04
CA GLY A 133 20.06 -4.34 24.39
C GLY A 133 18.95 -3.32 24.08
N GLY A 134 17.77 -3.73 23.57
CA GLY A 134 16.68 -2.82 23.32
C GLY A 134 16.19 -2.16 24.61
N GLY A 135 16.08 -0.82 24.60
CA GLY A 135 15.74 -0.01 25.77
C GLY A 135 16.95 0.54 26.54
N THR A 136 18.15 0.01 26.34
CA THR A 136 19.37 0.61 26.90
C THR A 136 19.90 1.77 26.04
N ASP A 137 19.31 1.99 24.88
CA ASP A 137 19.56 3.07 23.94
C ASP A 137 18.86 4.41 24.32
N MET A 138 18.24 4.47 25.50
CA MET A 138 17.70 5.70 26.06
C MET A 138 18.81 6.61 26.57
N SER A 139 18.76 7.90 26.23
CA SER A 139 19.81 8.89 26.54
C SER A 139 20.29 8.92 28.00
N ARG A 140 19.38 8.63 28.93
CA ARG A 140 19.70 8.58 30.35
C ARG A 140 20.63 7.40 30.70
N LEU A 141 20.52 6.28 30.00
CA LEU A 141 21.30 5.07 30.30
C LEU A 141 22.63 5.04 29.51
N PHE A 142 22.62 5.33 28.21
CA PHE A 142 23.84 5.21 27.41
C PHE A 142 24.89 6.29 27.72
N ASN A 143 24.49 7.42 28.32
CA ASN A 143 25.41 8.43 28.79
C ASN A 143 26.25 7.99 30.01
N GLU A 144 25.71 7.08 30.82
CA GLU A 144 26.38 6.55 32.03
C GLU A 144 27.07 5.22 31.75
N TYR A 145 26.51 4.38 30.89
CA TYR A 145 27.01 3.02 30.64
C TYR A 145 27.05 2.72 29.14
N PRO A 146 28.21 2.27 28.62
CA PRO A 146 28.31 1.78 27.24
C PRO A 146 27.30 0.64 27.01
N SER A 147 26.51 0.74 25.97
CA SER A 147 25.54 -0.29 25.62
C SER A 147 25.62 -0.68 24.15
N THR A 148 25.30 -1.93 23.87
CA THR A 148 25.23 -2.45 22.50
C THR A 148 23.84 -2.94 22.21
N VAL A 149 23.25 -2.48 21.09
CA VAL A 149 21.93 -2.93 20.64
C VAL A 149 22.10 -3.75 19.38
N LEU A 150 21.56 -4.97 19.39
CA LEU A 150 21.44 -5.82 18.21
C LEU A 150 19.99 -5.86 17.77
N SER A 151 19.71 -5.33 16.60
CA SER A 151 18.35 -5.29 16.06
C SER A 151 18.33 -5.53 14.56
N SER A 152 17.19 -5.95 14.03
CA SER A 152 16.92 -6.09 12.59
C SER A 152 15.56 -5.53 12.25
N THR A 153 15.43 -4.95 11.08
CA THR A 153 14.13 -4.59 10.53
C THR A 153 13.37 -5.85 10.11
N ILE A 154 12.05 -5.77 10.17
CA ILE A 154 11.16 -6.85 9.74
C ILE A 154 10.16 -6.34 8.71
N ASN A 155 9.54 -7.25 7.98
CA ASN A 155 8.52 -6.91 6.97
C ASN A 155 7.17 -6.56 7.63
N ARG A 156 7.19 -5.55 8.50
CA ARG A 156 6.04 -4.86 9.09
C ARG A 156 6.33 -3.37 9.10
N TYR A 157 5.33 -2.56 8.85
CA TYR A 157 5.54 -1.16 8.53
C TYR A 157 4.59 -0.25 9.31
N CYS A 158 5.09 0.95 9.61
CA CYS A 158 4.28 2.13 9.87
C CYS A 158 4.20 2.96 8.59
N THR A 159 3.05 3.52 8.31
CA THR A 159 2.81 4.36 7.13
C THR A 159 2.18 5.67 7.55
N ALA A 160 2.67 6.77 7.02
CA ALA A 160 2.04 8.08 7.11
C ALA A 160 1.77 8.61 5.70
N SER A 161 0.56 9.11 5.47
CA SER A 161 0.13 9.72 4.20
C SER A 161 -0.34 11.13 4.47
N ILE A 162 0.25 12.11 3.81
CA ILE A 162 -0.11 13.53 3.90
C ILE A 162 -0.80 13.95 2.61
N PHE A 163 -1.99 14.51 2.75
CA PHE A 163 -2.80 15.08 1.68
C PHE A 163 -2.80 16.60 1.85
N VAL A 164 -2.13 17.32 0.95
CA VAL A 164 -2.01 18.78 1.02
C VAL A 164 -3.36 19.42 0.75
N ARG A 165 -3.73 20.41 1.57
CA ARG A 165 -4.97 21.16 1.47
C ARG A 165 -4.70 22.58 0.93
N ASN A 166 -5.74 23.18 0.37
CA ASN A 166 -5.69 24.59 -0.09
C ASN A 166 -6.02 25.59 1.02
N ASP A 167 -6.46 25.10 2.20
CA ASP A 167 -6.68 25.91 3.40
C ASP A 167 -5.53 25.73 4.41
N LYS A 168 -5.65 26.30 5.60
CA LYS A 168 -4.64 26.19 6.67
C LYS A 168 -4.97 25.12 7.70
N LYS A 169 -6.07 24.36 7.51
CA LYS A 169 -6.52 23.36 8.49
C LYS A 169 -5.59 22.16 8.51
N ILE A 170 -5.42 21.62 9.70
CA ILE A 170 -4.67 20.39 9.94
C ILE A 170 -5.63 19.34 10.49
N LYS A 171 -5.69 18.19 9.85
CA LYS A 171 -6.41 17.01 10.34
C LYS A 171 -5.45 15.86 10.51
N ILE A 172 -5.52 15.19 11.65
CA ILE A 172 -4.72 14.00 11.97
C ILE A 172 -5.68 12.85 12.19
N LYS A 173 -5.44 11.73 11.50
CA LYS A 173 -6.23 10.51 11.65
C LYS A 173 -5.31 9.32 11.88
N SER A 174 -5.36 8.72 13.06
CA SER A 174 -4.69 7.46 13.35
C SER A 174 -5.68 6.32 13.13
N LYS A 175 -5.43 5.51 12.10
CA LYS A 175 -6.32 4.39 11.72
C LYS A 175 -6.21 3.21 12.69
N ASP A 176 -5.05 2.99 13.26
CA ASP A 176 -4.76 1.92 14.22
C ASP A 176 -5.26 2.24 15.62
N LEU A 177 -5.27 3.52 16.03
CA LEU A 177 -5.84 3.98 17.29
C LEU A 177 -7.34 4.31 17.18
N GLY A 178 -7.86 4.54 15.97
CA GLY A 178 -9.23 4.99 15.76
C GLY A 178 -9.50 6.42 16.23
N ILE A 179 -8.46 7.27 16.28
CA ILE A 179 -8.53 8.64 16.83
C ILE A 179 -8.39 9.64 15.69
N GLU A 180 -9.19 10.70 15.74
CA GLU A 180 -9.12 11.83 14.84
C GLU A 180 -8.96 13.14 15.63
N TYR A 181 -8.14 14.04 15.09
CA TYR A 181 -7.91 15.38 15.64
C TYR A 181 -7.97 16.42 14.51
N SER A 182 -8.42 17.62 14.81
CA SER A 182 -8.40 18.73 13.86
C SER A 182 -8.06 20.06 14.52
N ALA A 183 -7.30 20.90 13.80
CA ALA A 183 -6.99 22.28 14.19
C ALA A 183 -7.17 23.21 13.00
N GLU A 184 -7.60 24.44 13.26
CA GLU A 184 -7.80 25.48 12.23
C GLU A 184 -6.48 26.02 11.65
N GLY A 185 -5.35 25.55 12.18
CA GLY A 185 -4.02 25.90 11.71
C GLY A 185 -2.94 25.44 12.68
N PHE A 186 -1.70 25.53 12.24
CA PHE A 186 -0.52 25.12 12.97
C PHE A 186 -0.45 25.68 14.41
N ASN A 187 -0.73 26.97 14.58
CA ASN A 187 -0.67 27.65 15.89
C ASN A 187 -1.79 27.25 16.86
N LYS A 188 -2.78 26.48 16.39
CA LYS A 188 -3.94 26.05 17.18
C LYS A 188 -3.87 24.58 17.56
N ILE A 189 -2.70 23.94 17.37
CA ILE A 189 -2.50 22.56 17.80
C ILE A 189 -2.37 22.50 19.31
N GLU A 190 -3.28 21.75 19.94
CA GLU A 190 -3.32 21.48 21.39
C GLU A 190 -2.82 20.07 21.68
N PHE A 191 -2.10 19.91 22.79
CA PHE A 191 -1.56 18.65 23.26
C PHE A 191 -2.42 18.09 24.40
N GLY A 192 -2.27 16.81 24.70
CA GLY A 192 -2.94 16.13 25.81
C GLY A 192 -3.71 14.88 25.41
N ASP A 193 -3.41 14.28 24.25
CA ASP A 193 -4.00 13.03 23.80
C ASP A 193 -2.95 12.08 23.17
N ASP A 194 -3.40 10.90 22.74
CA ASP A 194 -2.53 9.84 22.18
C ASP A 194 -1.86 10.22 20.83
N LEU A 195 -2.23 11.37 20.23
CA LEU A 195 -1.62 11.90 19.00
C LEU A 195 -0.50 12.92 19.27
N ASP A 196 -0.11 13.13 20.51
CA ASP A 196 0.85 14.17 20.90
C ASP A 196 2.21 14.02 20.21
N LEU A 197 2.63 12.78 19.93
CA LEU A 197 3.89 12.54 19.21
C LEU A 197 3.83 13.08 17.77
N ILE A 198 2.73 12.81 17.06
CA ILE A 198 2.50 13.33 15.70
C ILE A 198 2.39 14.85 15.74
N LYS A 199 1.66 15.40 16.71
CA LYS A 199 1.52 16.85 16.90
C LYS A 199 2.86 17.52 17.18
N ALA A 200 3.73 16.88 17.97
CA ALA A 200 5.09 17.37 18.25
C ALA A 200 5.94 17.38 16.98
N ALA A 201 5.89 16.33 16.17
CA ALA A 201 6.59 16.29 14.89
C ALA A 201 6.10 17.42 13.95
N ILE A 202 4.78 17.65 13.85
CA ILE A 202 4.23 18.76 13.08
C ILE A 202 4.72 20.11 13.60
N LYS A 203 4.81 20.29 14.93
CA LYS A 203 5.33 21.53 15.54
C LYS A 203 6.81 21.77 15.26
N VAL A 204 7.61 20.73 15.16
CA VAL A 204 9.03 20.82 14.79
C VAL A 204 9.19 21.18 13.32
N MET A 205 8.39 20.58 12.44
CA MET A 205 8.46 20.77 10.99
C MET A 205 7.87 22.12 10.51
N GLN A 206 6.97 22.73 11.25
CA GLN A 206 6.35 24.03 10.98
C GLN A 206 5.84 24.19 9.54
N PRO A 207 4.97 23.32 9.04
CA PRO A 207 4.49 23.39 7.65
C PRO A 207 3.69 24.69 7.42
N GLU A 208 3.94 25.35 6.28
CA GLU A 208 3.26 26.61 5.90
C GLU A 208 1.90 26.38 5.25
N PHE A 209 1.51 25.13 4.99
CA PHE A 209 0.26 24.71 4.33
C PHE A 209 -0.59 23.84 5.25
N GLY A 210 -1.90 23.80 4.98
CA GLY A 210 -2.81 22.87 5.64
C GLY A 210 -2.71 21.48 5.02
N PHE A 211 -3.04 20.45 5.79
CA PHE A 211 -3.00 19.06 5.30
C PHE A 211 -3.85 18.12 6.15
N ASN A 212 -4.21 17.00 5.57
CA ASN A 212 -4.67 15.82 6.30
C ASN A 212 -3.50 14.85 6.40
N ILE A 213 -3.21 14.33 7.59
CA ILE A 213 -2.27 13.23 7.78
C ILE A 213 -3.02 12.00 8.27
N GLU A 214 -2.82 10.89 7.60
CA GLU A 214 -3.33 9.58 8.02
C GLU A 214 -2.17 8.68 8.39
N THR A 215 -2.20 8.11 9.59
CA THR A 215 -1.20 7.13 10.05
C THR A 215 -1.83 5.76 10.20
N TYR A 216 -1.02 4.73 9.94
CA TYR A 216 -1.40 3.34 10.08
C TYR A 216 -0.20 2.48 10.44
N ALA A 217 -0.33 1.64 11.48
CA ALA A 217 0.63 0.61 11.85
C ALA A 217 0.08 -0.78 11.52
N GLU A 218 0.91 -1.67 10.96
CA GLU A 218 0.55 -3.06 10.63
C GLU A 218 0.55 -4.01 11.84
N PHE A 219 0.64 -3.46 13.04
CA PHE A 219 0.70 -4.18 14.31
C PHE A 219 0.01 -3.39 15.41
N LYS A 220 -0.35 -4.08 16.49
CA LYS A 220 -1.05 -3.45 17.63
C LYS A 220 -0.09 -2.56 18.45
N PRO A 221 -0.56 -1.45 19.01
CA PRO A 221 0.19 -0.68 20.00
C PRO A 221 0.64 -1.57 21.19
N GLY A 222 1.80 -1.25 21.76
CA GLY A 222 2.34 -1.98 22.92
C GLY A 222 3.07 -3.29 22.61
N THR A 223 3.28 -3.64 21.33
CA THR A 223 4.01 -4.87 20.95
C THR A 223 5.52 -4.79 21.08
N GLY A 224 6.09 -3.65 21.49
CA GLY A 224 7.53 -3.46 21.61
C GLY A 224 8.29 -3.34 20.27
N LEU A 225 7.57 -3.24 19.16
CA LEU A 225 8.16 -3.15 17.81
C LEU A 225 8.64 -1.73 17.44
N GLY A 226 8.68 -0.80 18.40
CA GLY A 226 9.16 0.57 18.17
C GLY A 226 8.18 1.44 17.36
N GLY A 227 6.87 1.14 17.41
CA GLY A 227 5.85 1.86 16.65
C GLY A 227 5.84 3.37 16.91
N SER A 228 6.01 3.79 18.16
CA SER A 228 6.10 5.22 18.54
C SER A 228 7.31 5.95 17.95
N SER A 229 8.37 5.23 17.57
CA SER A 229 9.55 5.80 16.94
C SER A 229 9.51 5.74 15.42
N ALA A 230 8.56 4.99 14.84
CA ALA A 230 8.39 4.81 13.40
C ALA A 230 7.29 5.70 12.82
N VAL A 231 6.43 6.29 13.64
CA VAL A 231 5.42 7.31 13.29
C VAL A 231 6.06 8.69 13.28
#